data_e4e442b26c74a1b85674f61be3967f70
#
_entry.id   e4e442b26c74a1b85674f61be3967f70
#
_cell.length_a   1.000
_cell.length_b   1.000
_cell.length_c   1.000
_cell.angle_alpha   90.00
_cell.angle_beta   90.00
_cell.angle_gamma   90.00
#
_symmetry.space_group_name_H-M   'P 1'
#
loop_
_entity.id
_entity.type
_entity.pdbx_description
1 polymer ?
#
loop_
_entity_poly.entity_id
_entity_poly.type
_entity_poly.pdbx_seq_one_letter_code
_entity_poly.pdbx_strand_id
1 'polypeptide(L)'
;MLTFNTLRTAAVLTALGLAASALAQSPAERPLTPPPAPERQAPAVERNLKVFDVLDFDVFSNQKWDRLHESHAKDIVVTWPDGHETQGIAKHIEDLKALFVFAPDITIKVHPIRFGSGTWTAVTGVMTGTFTRPMPAGEGKTIAPTGKRFAIGMATIGHWKGATMDHEWLFWDNQDFMKQIGLAN
;
A
#
# COMPACT_ATOMS: atom_id res chain seq x y z
N MET A 1 -26.40 87.49 2.88
CA MET A 1 -27.17 86.91 4.01
C MET A 1 -26.46 85.60 4.34
N LEU A 2 -25.70 85.63 5.44
CA LEU A 2 -24.79 84.54 5.89
C LEU A 2 -25.61 83.59 6.79
N THR A 3 -25.50 82.27 6.60
CA THR A 3 -25.82 81.31 7.63
C THR A 3 -24.71 80.28 7.74
N PHE A 4 -24.10 80.30 8.91
CA PHE A 4 -23.11 79.33 9.36
C PHE A 4 -23.80 77.97 9.65
N ASN A 5 -23.17 76.89 9.23
CA ASN A 5 -23.54 75.57 9.69
C ASN A 5 -22.32 74.81 10.24
N THR A 6 -22.50 74.37 11.46
CA THR A 6 -21.48 73.85 12.39
C THR A 6 -20.96 72.49 11.99
N LEU A 7 -19.64 72.34 11.99
CA LEU A 7 -18.95 71.04 11.92
C LEU A 7 -19.25 70.18 13.18
N ARG A 8 -19.74 68.98 12.97
CA ARG A 8 -19.68 67.90 13.95
C ARG A 8 -18.60 66.93 13.57
N THR A 9 -17.54 66.91 14.37
CA THR A 9 -16.49 65.91 14.33
C THR A 9 -17.02 64.57 14.86
N ALA A 10 -17.08 63.60 13.98
CA ALA A 10 -17.35 62.19 14.39
C ALA A 10 -15.99 61.48 14.54
N ALA A 11 -15.71 61.06 15.77
CA ALA A 11 -14.55 60.18 16.09
C ALA A 11 -14.83 58.78 15.57
N VAL A 12 -13.99 58.32 14.65
CA VAL A 12 -13.99 56.91 14.20
C VAL A 12 -13.10 56.14 15.10
N LEU A 13 -13.67 55.29 15.96
CA LEU A 13 -12.93 54.26 16.69
C LEU A 13 -12.57 53.11 15.71
N THR A 14 -11.31 53.01 15.33
CA THR A 14 -10.79 51.85 14.63
C THR A 14 -10.56 50.69 15.64
N ALA A 15 -11.46 49.73 15.66
CA ALA A 15 -11.25 48.47 16.35
C ALA A 15 -10.28 47.63 15.53
N LEU A 16 -9.02 47.49 16.01
CA LEU A 16 -8.10 46.47 15.49
C LEU A 16 -8.59 45.10 15.94
N GLY A 17 -9.25 44.39 15.02
CA GLY A 17 -9.53 42.98 15.17
C GLY A 17 -8.24 42.18 14.98
N LEU A 18 -7.72 41.61 16.08
CA LEU A 18 -6.71 40.54 15.99
C LEU A 18 -7.36 39.30 15.33
N ALA A 19 -7.13 39.13 14.05
CA ALA A 19 -7.41 37.87 13.37
C ALA A 19 -6.37 36.85 13.86
N ALA A 20 -6.75 36.00 14.80
CA ALA A 20 -5.99 34.82 15.13
C ALA A 20 -5.99 33.90 13.91
N SER A 21 -4.86 33.87 13.18
CA SER A 21 -4.63 32.89 12.12
C SER A 21 -4.56 31.50 12.77
N ALA A 22 -5.65 30.75 12.67
CA ALA A 22 -5.63 29.33 12.93
C ALA A 22 -4.72 28.69 11.89
N LEU A 23 -3.47 28.41 12.24
CA LEU A 23 -2.58 27.58 11.45
C LEU A 23 -3.26 26.20 11.35
N ALA A 24 -3.80 25.88 10.17
CA ALA A 24 -4.26 24.56 9.86
C ALA A 24 -3.06 23.60 9.96
N GLN A 25 -3.04 22.77 11.01
CA GLN A 25 -2.01 21.75 11.17
C GLN A 25 -2.07 20.81 9.97
N SER A 26 -0.93 20.61 9.34
CA SER A 26 -0.74 19.69 8.22
C SER A 26 -1.21 18.28 8.61
N PRO A 27 -1.88 17.51 7.73
CA PRO A 27 -2.32 16.14 8.01
C PRO A 27 -1.21 15.19 8.44
N ALA A 28 0.07 15.55 8.18
CA ALA A 28 1.25 14.76 8.53
C ALA A 28 1.62 14.76 10.02
N GLU A 29 1.06 15.68 10.83
CA GLU A 29 1.43 15.82 12.26
C GLU A 29 0.46 15.14 13.24
N ARG A 30 -0.51 14.37 12.76
CA ARG A 30 -1.37 13.62 13.66
C ARG A 30 -0.59 12.40 14.18
N PRO A 31 -0.26 12.31 15.50
CA PRO A 31 0.36 11.12 16.05
C PRO A 31 -0.55 9.93 15.74
N LEU A 32 -0.05 8.97 14.98
CA LEU A 32 -0.74 7.70 14.79
C LEU A 32 -0.73 7.02 16.16
N THR A 33 -1.87 7.04 16.86
CA THR A 33 -2.05 6.22 18.06
C THR A 33 -1.77 4.78 17.63
N PRO A 34 -0.79 4.08 18.23
CA PRO A 34 -0.55 2.69 17.89
C PRO A 34 -1.85 1.92 18.09
N PRO A 35 -2.19 1.01 17.17
CA PRO A 35 -3.38 0.17 17.35
C PRO A 35 -3.27 -0.56 18.69
N PRO A 36 -4.41 -0.83 19.38
CA PRO A 36 -4.40 -1.62 20.60
C PRO A 36 -3.67 -2.94 20.35
N ALA A 37 -2.96 -3.44 21.38
CA ALA A 37 -2.26 -4.71 21.28
C ALA A 37 -3.23 -5.78 20.75
N PRO A 38 -2.84 -6.56 19.73
CA PRO A 38 -3.74 -7.53 19.11
C PRO A 38 -4.20 -8.53 20.15
N GLU A 39 -5.52 -8.76 20.23
CA GLU A 39 -6.08 -9.87 20.98
C GLU A 39 -5.41 -11.18 20.53
N ARG A 40 -5.28 -12.13 21.45
CA ARG A 40 -4.67 -13.43 21.17
C ARG A 40 -5.43 -14.13 20.03
N GLN A 41 -4.78 -14.28 18.89
CA GLN A 41 -5.38 -14.92 17.72
C GLN A 41 -5.62 -16.41 17.99
N ALA A 42 -6.64 -16.98 17.33
CA ALA A 42 -6.85 -18.43 17.36
C ALA A 42 -5.61 -19.16 16.78
N PRO A 43 -5.21 -20.34 17.30
CA PRO A 43 -3.99 -21.04 16.87
C PRO A 43 -3.91 -21.30 15.36
N ALA A 44 -5.03 -21.53 14.68
CA ALA A 44 -5.08 -21.71 13.24
C ALA A 44 -4.72 -20.40 12.50
N VAL A 45 -5.25 -19.27 12.98
CA VAL A 45 -4.96 -17.95 12.43
C VAL A 45 -3.48 -17.60 12.64
N GLU A 46 -2.92 -17.81 13.85
CA GLU A 46 -1.50 -17.57 14.11
C GLU A 46 -0.59 -18.40 13.20
N ARG A 47 -0.93 -19.67 12.96
CA ARG A 47 -0.19 -20.53 12.04
C ARG A 47 -0.23 -19.95 10.62
N ASN A 48 -1.41 -19.59 10.11
CA ASN A 48 -1.57 -19.05 8.77
C ASN A 48 -0.85 -17.71 8.60
N LEU A 49 -0.89 -16.84 9.62
CA LEU A 49 -0.13 -15.59 9.61
C LEU A 49 1.40 -15.82 9.59
N LYS A 50 1.91 -16.87 10.25
CA LYS A 50 3.33 -17.26 10.15
C LYS A 50 3.69 -17.77 8.75
N VAL A 51 2.78 -18.51 8.12
CA VAL A 51 2.97 -18.94 6.71
C VAL A 51 3.01 -17.72 5.79
N PHE A 52 2.18 -16.69 6.05
CA PHE A 52 2.24 -15.41 5.33
C PHE A 52 3.58 -14.70 5.49
N ASP A 53 4.13 -14.64 6.72
CA ASP A 53 5.45 -14.06 6.95
C ASP A 53 6.53 -14.80 6.13
N VAL A 54 6.51 -16.13 6.10
CA VAL A 54 7.45 -16.93 5.29
C VAL A 54 7.24 -16.68 3.80
N LEU A 55 5.98 -16.61 3.35
CA LEU A 55 5.64 -16.29 1.97
C LEU A 55 6.29 -14.99 1.53
N ASP A 56 6.05 -13.89 2.22
CA ASP A 56 6.48 -12.57 1.76
C ASP A 56 7.97 -12.32 2.02
N PHE A 57 8.46 -12.69 3.23
CA PHE A 57 9.82 -12.34 3.63
C PHE A 57 10.88 -13.28 3.06
N ASP A 58 10.53 -14.54 2.79
CA ASP A 58 11.47 -15.53 2.30
C ASP A 58 11.17 -16.04 0.88
N VAL A 59 9.95 -16.49 0.61
CA VAL A 59 9.61 -17.10 -0.68
C VAL A 59 9.53 -16.06 -1.79
N PHE A 60 8.69 -15.04 -1.62
CA PHE A 60 8.51 -13.96 -2.60
C PHE A 60 9.78 -13.11 -2.73
N SER A 61 10.27 -12.55 -1.62
CA SER A 61 11.41 -11.63 -1.63
C SER A 61 12.72 -12.25 -2.13
N ASN A 62 12.87 -13.58 -2.04
CA ASN A 62 14.04 -14.28 -2.58
C ASN A 62 13.71 -15.12 -3.83
N GLN A 63 12.54 -14.93 -4.44
CA GLN A 63 12.11 -15.58 -5.68
C GLN A 63 12.18 -17.12 -5.62
N LYS A 64 11.86 -17.73 -4.46
CA LYS A 64 11.84 -19.18 -4.24
C LYS A 64 10.53 -19.80 -4.74
N TRP A 65 10.28 -19.69 -6.04
CA TRP A 65 8.98 -20.02 -6.66
C TRP A 65 8.59 -21.51 -6.50
N ASP A 66 9.56 -22.40 -6.39
CA ASP A 66 9.38 -23.81 -6.10
C ASP A 66 8.73 -24.07 -4.73
N ARG A 67 8.83 -23.10 -3.81
CA ARG A 67 8.24 -23.17 -2.46
C ARG A 67 6.88 -22.44 -2.34
N LEU A 68 6.38 -21.82 -3.39
CA LEU A 68 5.10 -21.08 -3.32
C LEU A 68 3.93 -21.99 -2.90
N HIS A 69 3.99 -23.29 -3.22
CA HIS A 69 3.01 -24.29 -2.85
C HIS A 69 2.89 -24.52 -1.31
N GLU A 70 3.85 -24.03 -0.51
CA GLU A 70 3.79 -24.11 0.96
C GLU A 70 2.68 -23.20 1.53
N SER A 71 2.31 -22.14 0.80
CA SER A 71 1.29 -21.16 1.18
C SER A 71 0.07 -21.13 0.27
N HIS A 72 0.17 -21.62 -0.97
CA HIS A 72 -0.87 -21.52 -2.00
C HIS A 72 -1.37 -22.90 -2.44
N ALA A 73 -2.69 -23.04 -2.58
CA ALA A 73 -3.30 -24.20 -3.21
C ALA A 73 -2.95 -24.24 -4.70
N LYS A 74 -2.99 -25.46 -5.28
CA LYS A 74 -2.69 -25.64 -6.71
C LYS A 74 -3.62 -24.83 -7.62
N ASP A 75 -4.88 -24.68 -7.21
CA ASP A 75 -5.97 -24.00 -7.91
C ASP A 75 -6.29 -22.63 -7.32
N ILE A 76 -5.34 -22.02 -6.61
CA ILE A 76 -5.48 -20.68 -6.03
C ILE A 76 -6.11 -19.70 -7.03
N VAL A 77 -7.05 -18.88 -6.55
CA VAL A 77 -7.55 -17.71 -7.25
C VAL A 77 -6.87 -16.47 -6.66
N VAL A 78 -6.35 -15.61 -7.50
CA VAL A 78 -5.70 -14.35 -7.07
C VAL A 78 -6.42 -13.18 -7.71
N THR A 79 -6.96 -12.29 -6.88
CA THR A 79 -7.56 -11.00 -7.31
C THR A 79 -6.51 -9.90 -7.20
N TRP A 80 -6.17 -9.28 -8.32
CA TRP A 80 -5.16 -8.24 -8.43
C TRP A 80 -5.73 -6.85 -8.14
N PRO A 81 -4.88 -5.82 -7.87
CA PRO A 81 -5.35 -4.48 -7.49
C PRO A 81 -6.20 -3.74 -8.52
N ASP A 82 -6.16 -4.15 -9.77
CA ASP A 82 -7.01 -3.63 -10.85
C ASP A 82 -8.34 -4.38 -11.00
N GLY A 83 -8.56 -5.40 -10.15
CA GLY A 83 -9.78 -6.20 -10.10
C GLY A 83 -9.81 -7.40 -11.04
N HIS A 84 -8.77 -7.62 -11.86
CA HIS A 84 -8.73 -8.87 -12.64
C HIS A 84 -8.35 -10.07 -11.75
N GLU A 85 -8.74 -11.26 -12.17
CA GLU A 85 -8.44 -12.50 -11.48
C GLU A 85 -7.59 -13.43 -12.35
N THR A 86 -6.68 -14.13 -11.69
CA THR A 86 -5.93 -15.24 -12.26
C THR A 86 -6.12 -16.51 -11.46
N GLN A 87 -6.07 -17.67 -12.12
CA GLN A 87 -6.30 -18.96 -11.47
C GLN A 87 -5.14 -19.91 -11.69
N GLY A 88 -4.79 -20.60 -10.62
CA GLY A 88 -3.76 -21.63 -10.58
C GLY A 88 -2.38 -21.10 -10.22
N ILE A 89 -1.67 -21.89 -9.39
CA ILE A 89 -0.36 -21.51 -8.84
C ILE A 89 0.69 -21.28 -9.94
N ALA A 90 0.63 -22.01 -11.05
CA ALA A 90 1.58 -21.82 -12.16
C ALA A 90 1.42 -20.44 -12.78
N LYS A 91 0.17 -20.00 -13.02
CA LYS A 91 -0.12 -18.66 -13.55
C LYS A 91 0.29 -17.58 -12.56
N HIS A 92 -0.01 -17.76 -11.29
CA HIS A 92 0.39 -16.82 -10.24
C HIS A 92 1.92 -16.65 -10.18
N ILE A 93 2.70 -17.73 -10.29
CA ILE A 93 4.17 -17.66 -10.36
C ILE A 93 4.65 -16.84 -11.57
N GLU A 94 4.01 -16.99 -12.74
CA GLU A 94 4.33 -16.20 -13.92
C GLU A 94 4.09 -14.70 -13.66
N ASP A 95 2.96 -14.36 -13.07
CA ASP A 95 2.58 -12.98 -12.77
C ASP A 95 3.53 -12.35 -11.72
N LEU A 96 3.89 -13.10 -10.68
CA LEU A 96 4.88 -12.65 -9.70
C LEU A 96 6.26 -12.42 -10.33
N LYS A 97 6.72 -13.34 -11.19
CA LYS A 97 7.99 -13.20 -11.92
C LYS A 97 8.02 -11.95 -12.78
N ALA A 98 6.89 -11.54 -13.36
CA ALA A 98 6.80 -10.34 -14.19
C ALA A 98 7.19 -9.07 -13.42
N LEU A 99 6.93 -8.99 -12.11
CA LEU A 99 7.35 -7.88 -11.26
C LEU A 99 8.89 -7.80 -11.16
N PHE A 100 9.58 -8.93 -11.05
CA PHE A 100 11.03 -9.00 -10.93
C PHE A 100 11.77 -8.78 -12.25
N VAL A 101 11.08 -8.78 -13.39
CA VAL A 101 11.69 -8.46 -14.69
C VAL A 101 12.25 -7.04 -14.68
N PHE A 102 11.50 -6.06 -14.19
CA PHE A 102 11.90 -4.66 -14.22
C PHE A 102 12.51 -4.15 -12.89
N ALA A 103 12.16 -4.78 -11.77
CA ALA A 103 12.66 -4.44 -10.44
C ALA A 103 13.15 -5.71 -9.71
N PRO A 104 14.38 -6.20 -10.00
CA PRO A 104 14.87 -7.50 -9.52
C PRO A 104 15.17 -7.55 -8.02
N ASP A 105 15.16 -6.40 -7.35
CA ASP A 105 15.43 -6.22 -5.92
C ASP A 105 14.15 -6.03 -5.08
N ILE A 106 12.99 -6.40 -5.61
CA ILE A 106 11.72 -6.31 -4.85
C ILE A 106 11.82 -7.13 -3.57
N THR A 107 11.43 -6.51 -2.46
CA THR A 107 11.34 -7.18 -1.15
C THR A 107 10.18 -6.67 -0.32
N ILE A 108 9.63 -7.57 0.52
CA ILE A 108 8.74 -7.27 1.63
C ILE A 108 9.41 -7.80 2.89
N LYS A 109 9.50 -7.00 3.96
CA LYS A 109 10.26 -7.38 5.17
C LYS A 109 9.47 -7.29 6.47
N VAL A 110 8.28 -6.69 6.44
CA VAL A 110 7.48 -6.45 7.63
C VAL A 110 5.99 -6.56 7.33
N HIS A 111 5.24 -7.09 8.29
CA HIS A 111 3.79 -7.02 8.35
C HIS A 111 3.39 -6.25 9.62
N PRO A 112 3.34 -4.90 9.58
CA PRO A 112 3.07 -4.07 10.76
C PRO A 112 1.65 -4.27 11.31
N ILE A 113 0.70 -4.60 10.46
CA ILE A 113 -0.67 -4.97 10.84
C ILE A 113 -0.92 -6.34 10.30
N ARG A 114 -1.34 -7.26 11.19
CA ARG A 114 -1.67 -8.65 10.83
C ARG A 114 -2.71 -9.21 11.78
N PHE A 115 -3.76 -9.76 11.26
CA PHE A 115 -4.84 -10.35 12.04
C PHE A 115 -5.63 -11.34 11.19
N GLY A 116 -6.55 -12.07 11.83
CA GLY A 116 -7.46 -12.97 11.14
C GLY A 116 -8.59 -13.45 12.00
N SER A 117 -9.54 -14.11 11.36
CA SER A 117 -10.68 -14.78 12.02
C SER A 117 -11.13 -15.97 11.22
N GLY A 118 -11.32 -17.12 11.87
CA GLY A 118 -11.71 -18.35 11.19
C GLY A 118 -10.70 -18.79 10.14
N THR A 119 -11.12 -18.80 8.88
CA THR A 119 -10.30 -19.14 7.70
C THR A 119 -9.68 -17.93 7.00
N TRP A 120 -9.81 -16.73 7.56
CA TRP A 120 -9.37 -15.50 6.93
C TRP A 120 -8.18 -14.90 7.65
N THR A 121 -7.25 -14.34 6.88
CA THR A 121 -6.16 -13.51 7.39
C THR A 121 -6.04 -12.23 6.57
N ALA A 122 -5.56 -11.17 7.22
CA ALA A 122 -5.18 -9.95 6.57
C ALA A 122 -3.81 -9.50 7.10
N VAL A 123 -2.94 -9.08 6.19
CA VAL A 123 -1.63 -8.49 6.50
C VAL A 123 -1.45 -7.20 5.73
N THR A 124 -0.71 -6.26 6.30
CA THR A 124 -0.19 -5.12 5.55
C THR A 124 1.32 -5.26 5.43
N GLY A 125 1.90 -4.69 4.40
CA GLY A 125 3.34 -4.72 4.16
C GLY A 125 3.81 -3.45 3.46
N VAL A 126 5.12 -3.33 3.30
CA VAL A 126 5.73 -2.34 2.42
C VAL A 126 6.58 -3.08 1.39
N MET A 127 6.14 -3.02 0.15
CA MET A 127 6.90 -3.57 -0.97
C MET A 127 7.88 -2.51 -1.47
N THR A 128 9.17 -2.83 -1.44
CA THR A 128 10.25 -1.93 -1.88
C THR A 128 11.00 -2.52 -3.06
N GLY A 129 11.57 -1.67 -3.91
CA GLY A 129 12.40 -2.09 -5.03
C GLY A 129 12.93 -0.89 -5.82
N THR A 130 13.64 -1.18 -6.93
CA THR A 130 14.22 -0.15 -7.80
C THR A 130 13.93 -0.49 -9.26
N PHE A 131 13.36 0.44 -10.00
CA PHE A 131 13.10 0.27 -11.43
C PHE A 131 14.40 0.37 -12.24
N THR A 132 15.11 -0.74 -12.38
CA THR A 132 16.46 -0.79 -12.98
C THR A 132 16.55 -1.50 -14.33
N ARG A 133 15.50 -2.19 -14.78
CA ARG A 133 15.50 -2.93 -16.05
C ARG A 133 14.29 -2.54 -16.89
N PRO A 134 14.32 -2.69 -18.23
CA PRO A 134 13.18 -2.40 -19.08
C PRO A 134 11.90 -3.13 -18.63
N MET A 135 10.81 -2.37 -18.47
CA MET A 135 9.50 -2.91 -18.10
C MET A 135 8.72 -3.27 -19.36
N PRO A 136 8.21 -4.49 -19.50
CA PRO A 136 7.35 -4.86 -20.60
C PRO A 136 6.07 -4.00 -20.64
N ALA A 137 5.71 -3.49 -21.85
CA ALA A 137 4.54 -2.64 -22.07
C ALA A 137 3.57 -3.23 -23.10
N GLY A 138 3.64 -4.54 -23.34
CA GLY A 138 2.84 -5.22 -24.37
C GLY A 138 3.35 -5.01 -25.79
N GLU A 139 2.88 -5.83 -26.75
CA GLU A 139 3.21 -5.74 -28.17
C GLU A 139 4.72 -5.67 -28.48
N GLY A 140 5.55 -6.29 -27.63
CA GLY A 140 7.01 -6.24 -27.78
C GLY A 140 7.66 -4.91 -27.39
N LYS A 141 6.87 -3.94 -26.90
CA LYS A 141 7.37 -2.64 -26.43
C LYS A 141 7.87 -2.74 -24.99
N THR A 142 8.78 -1.85 -24.65
CA THR A 142 9.29 -1.71 -23.28
C THR A 142 9.35 -0.26 -22.87
N ILE A 143 9.22 -0.01 -21.56
CA ILE A 143 9.47 1.28 -20.93
C ILE A 143 10.89 1.25 -20.36
N ALA A 144 11.69 2.27 -20.69
CA ALA A 144 13.07 2.39 -20.20
C ALA A 144 13.09 2.56 -18.68
N PRO A 145 14.05 1.95 -17.97
CA PRO A 145 14.18 2.12 -16.54
C PRO A 145 14.51 3.56 -16.15
N THR A 146 13.95 4.02 -15.04
CA THR A 146 14.23 5.37 -14.51
C THR A 146 15.32 5.38 -13.43
N GLY A 147 15.69 4.21 -12.88
CA GLY A 147 16.57 4.07 -11.73
C GLY A 147 15.93 4.51 -10.41
N LYS A 148 14.65 4.89 -10.41
CA LYS A 148 13.97 5.33 -9.19
C LYS A 148 13.59 4.16 -8.29
N ARG A 149 13.71 4.40 -6.98
CA ARG A 149 13.24 3.49 -5.94
C ARG A 149 11.76 3.71 -5.67
N PHE A 150 11.10 2.66 -5.21
CA PHE A 150 9.75 2.73 -4.70
C PHE A 150 9.63 2.04 -3.34
N ALA A 151 8.66 2.50 -2.55
CA ALA A 151 8.22 1.89 -1.30
C ALA A 151 6.71 2.08 -1.20
N ILE A 152 5.93 1.09 -1.61
CA ILE A 152 4.47 1.16 -1.64
C ILE A 152 3.86 0.35 -0.52
N GLY A 153 2.88 0.95 0.16
CA GLY A 153 2.04 0.24 1.10
C GLY A 153 1.18 -0.77 0.38
N MET A 154 1.10 -1.97 0.93
CA MET A 154 0.23 -3.02 0.41
C MET A 154 -0.60 -3.66 1.52
N ALA A 155 -1.70 -4.28 1.14
CA ALA A 155 -2.45 -5.18 2.00
C ALA A 155 -2.79 -6.45 1.22
N THR A 156 -2.72 -7.59 1.88
CA THR A 156 -3.13 -8.87 1.32
C THR A 156 -4.15 -9.53 2.23
N ILE A 157 -5.25 -9.99 1.66
CA ILE A 157 -6.25 -10.80 2.34
C ILE A 157 -6.15 -12.22 1.79
N GLY A 158 -6.04 -13.20 2.68
CA GLY A 158 -6.01 -14.61 2.32
C GLY A 158 -7.20 -15.36 2.90
N HIS A 159 -7.88 -16.16 2.07
CA HIS A 159 -8.78 -17.21 2.52
C HIS A 159 -8.06 -18.55 2.51
N TRP A 160 -8.16 -19.31 3.61
CA TRP A 160 -7.37 -20.50 3.85
C TRP A 160 -8.25 -21.76 3.88
N LYS A 161 -7.79 -22.78 3.18
CA LYS A 161 -8.32 -24.12 3.25
C LYS A 161 -7.27 -25.06 3.86
N GLY A 162 -7.37 -25.24 5.18
CA GLY A 162 -6.32 -25.91 5.93
C GLY A 162 -5.08 -25.05 6.10
N ALA A 163 -3.95 -25.45 5.51
CA ALA A 163 -2.66 -24.77 5.62
C ALA A 163 -2.27 -23.92 4.39
N THR A 164 -3.08 -23.93 3.33
CA THR A 164 -2.83 -23.18 2.10
C THR A 164 -3.97 -22.24 1.78
N MET A 165 -3.66 -21.11 1.17
CA MET A 165 -4.66 -20.20 0.62
C MET A 165 -5.27 -20.81 -0.65
N ASP A 166 -6.60 -20.75 -0.75
CA ASP A 166 -7.33 -21.04 -1.98
C ASP A 166 -7.84 -19.77 -2.66
N HIS A 167 -7.81 -18.64 -1.98
CA HIS A 167 -8.03 -17.32 -2.58
C HIS A 167 -7.17 -16.27 -1.89
N GLU A 168 -6.58 -15.38 -2.71
CA GLU A 168 -5.76 -14.25 -2.30
C GLU A 168 -6.25 -12.97 -2.96
N TRP A 169 -6.38 -11.89 -2.21
CA TRP A 169 -6.69 -10.54 -2.70
C TRP A 169 -5.51 -9.62 -2.41
N LEU A 170 -4.99 -9.00 -3.47
CA LEU A 170 -3.87 -8.08 -3.43
C LEU A 170 -4.34 -6.64 -3.55
N PHE A 171 -3.85 -5.77 -2.70
CA PHE A 171 -4.18 -4.35 -2.70
C PHE A 171 -2.93 -3.50 -2.58
N TRP A 172 -2.74 -2.61 -3.53
CA TRP A 172 -1.80 -1.48 -3.47
C TRP A 172 -2.25 -0.37 -4.41
N ASP A 173 -1.71 0.84 -4.21
CA ASP A 173 -2.01 1.98 -5.07
C ASP A 173 -1.11 1.96 -6.32
N ASN A 174 -1.68 1.53 -7.46
CA ASN A 174 -0.99 1.53 -8.74
C ASN A 174 -0.59 2.95 -9.19
N GLN A 175 -1.36 3.98 -8.84
CA GLN A 175 -1.02 5.35 -9.20
C GLN A 175 0.19 5.85 -8.41
N ASP A 176 0.22 5.58 -7.10
CA ASP A 176 1.38 5.91 -6.27
C ASP A 176 2.62 5.15 -6.74
N PHE A 177 2.49 3.85 -7.06
CA PHE A 177 3.58 3.09 -7.65
C PHE A 177 4.14 3.76 -8.92
N MET A 178 3.28 4.10 -9.88
CA MET A 178 3.70 4.73 -11.14
C MET A 178 4.36 6.10 -10.91
N LYS A 179 3.90 6.89 -9.93
CA LYS A 179 4.55 8.15 -9.54
C LYS A 179 5.94 7.91 -8.96
N GLN A 180 6.08 6.98 -8.03
CA GLN A 180 7.36 6.70 -7.39
C GLN A 180 8.41 6.21 -8.38
N ILE A 181 8.06 5.36 -9.33
CA ILE A 181 8.98 4.93 -10.39
C ILE A 181 9.16 5.97 -11.52
N GLY A 182 8.43 7.10 -11.47
CA GLY A 182 8.60 8.24 -12.39
C GLY A 182 7.91 8.10 -13.73
N LEU A 183 6.84 7.32 -13.81
CA LEU A 183 6.02 7.10 -15.01
C LEU A 183 4.66 7.83 -14.95
N ALA A 184 4.34 8.47 -13.83
CA ALA A 184 3.19 9.36 -13.67
C ALA A 184 3.57 10.63 -12.87
N ASN A 185 2.72 11.67 -12.96
CA ASN A 185 2.83 12.94 -12.23
C ASN A 185 2.04 12.90 -10.92
#